data_e19afd251f28b0b3808ceff1eb6e348c
#
_entry.id   e19afd251f28b0b3808ceff1eb6e348c
#
_cell.length_a   1.000
_cell.length_b   1.000
_cell.length_c   1.000
_cell.angle_alpha   90.00
_cell.angle_beta   90.00
_cell.angle_gamma   90.00
#
_symmetry.space_group_name_H-M   'P 1'
#
loop_
_entity.id
_entity.type
_entity.pdbx_description
1 polymer ?
#
loop_
_entity_poly.entity_id
_entity_poly.type
_entity_poly.pdbx_seq_one_letter_code
_entity_poly.pdbx_strand_id
1 'polypeptide(L)'
;MTSEQNDFIEQEVARRTHAAVQQAMQDQLRQIQEIVEMQDVIILAVTTLAEAGDSDIGNRVPRIQHYVRALALGVRHHPRFAEELTDAQIELLFKFAPLHDIGKVGIPDRILLKPGQLTPDEFAIM
;
A
#
# COMPACT_ATOMS: atom_id res chain seq x y z
N MET A 1 -6.53 -41.83 -40.08
CA MET A 1 -6.38 -41.48 -38.67
C MET A 1 -7.53 -42.13 -37.93
N THR A 2 -7.26 -42.97 -36.94
CA THR A 2 -8.33 -43.67 -36.21
C THR A 2 -8.97 -42.72 -35.19
N SER A 3 -10.21 -42.96 -34.78
CA SER A 3 -10.93 -42.16 -33.78
C SER A 3 -10.10 -42.06 -32.48
N GLU A 4 -9.49 -43.12 -32.04
CA GLU A 4 -8.61 -43.19 -30.85
C GLU A 4 -7.38 -42.24 -30.94
N GLN A 5 -6.81 -42.08 -32.14
CA GLN A 5 -5.70 -41.15 -32.35
C GLN A 5 -6.13 -39.67 -32.22
N ASN A 6 -7.32 -39.35 -32.71
CA ASN A 6 -7.87 -38.00 -32.57
C ASN A 6 -8.18 -37.66 -31.10
N ASP A 7 -8.82 -38.59 -30.38
CA ASP A 7 -9.17 -38.40 -28.96
C ASP A 7 -7.91 -38.23 -28.12
N PHE A 8 -6.85 -38.97 -28.38
CA PHE A 8 -5.56 -38.80 -27.70
C PHE A 8 -4.94 -37.43 -27.98
N ILE A 9 -4.94 -36.97 -29.22
CA ILE A 9 -4.41 -35.65 -29.59
C ILE A 9 -5.20 -34.55 -28.91
N GLU A 10 -6.54 -34.61 -28.92
CA GLU A 10 -7.39 -33.63 -28.26
C GLU A 10 -7.14 -33.55 -26.75
N GLN A 11 -7.03 -34.69 -26.08
CA GLN A 11 -6.71 -34.74 -24.65
C GLN A 11 -5.34 -34.16 -24.35
N GLU A 12 -4.30 -34.46 -25.14
CA GLU A 12 -2.96 -33.94 -24.94
C GLU A 12 -2.90 -32.44 -25.21
N VAL A 13 -3.59 -31.92 -26.21
CA VAL A 13 -3.73 -30.49 -26.49
C VAL A 13 -4.42 -29.80 -25.32
N ALA A 14 -5.57 -30.34 -24.87
CA ALA A 14 -6.31 -29.78 -23.73
C ALA A 14 -5.44 -29.73 -22.46
N ARG A 15 -4.69 -30.81 -22.17
CA ARG A 15 -3.78 -30.86 -21.03
C ARG A 15 -2.68 -29.83 -21.11
N ARG A 16 -2.03 -29.67 -22.27
CA ARG A 16 -0.96 -28.67 -22.49
C ARG A 16 -1.49 -27.25 -22.41
N THR A 17 -2.66 -27.00 -23.00
CA THR A 17 -3.29 -25.69 -22.93
C THR A 17 -3.65 -25.32 -21.49
N HIS A 18 -4.23 -26.27 -20.75
CA HIS A 18 -4.55 -26.04 -19.33
C HIS A 18 -3.29 -25.74 -18.49
N ALA A 19 -2.22 -26.51 -18.67
CA ALA A 19 -0.96 -26.30 -17.98
C ALA A 19 -0.34 -24.92 -18.33
N ALA A 20 -0.38 -24.53 -19.62
CA ALA A 20 0.13 -23.23 -20.06
C ALA A 20 -0.68 -22.06 -19.48
N VAL A 21 -2.01 -22.17 -19.42
CA VAL A 21 -2.88 -21.16 -18.81
C VAL A 21 -2.62 -21.04 -17.30
N GLN A 22 -2.49 -22.16 -16.61
CA GLN A 22 -2.16 -22.15 -15.18
C GLN A 22 -0.79 -21.51 -14.91
N GLN A 23 0.21 -21.84 -15.72
CA GLN A 23 1.54 -21.24 -15.60
C GLN A 23 1.49 -19.73 -15.82
N ALA A 24 0.83 -19.27 -16.88
CA ALA A 24 0.68 -17.84 -17.18
C ALA A 24 -0.05 -17.09 -16.05
N MET A 25 -1.07 -17.72 -15.46
CA MET A 25 -1.80 -17.14 -14.32
C MET A 25 -0.91 -17.03 -13.07
N GLN A 26 -0.08 -18.04 -12.78
CA GLN A 26 0.87 -18.00 -11.67
C GLN A 26 1.94 -16.92 -11.88
N ASP A 27 2.44 -16.80 -13.11
CA ASP A 27 3.43 -15.78 -13.44
C ASP A 27 2.85 -14.35 -13.30
N GLN A 28 1.60 -14.13 -13.70
CA GLN A 28 0.90 -12.87 -13.48
C GLN A 28 0.71 -12.56 -11.99
N LEU A 29 0.31 -13.55 -11.20
CA LEU A 29 0.14 -13.35 -9.74
C LEU A 29 1.47 -12.98 -9.09
N ARG A 30 2.57 -13.62 -9.50
CA ARG A 30 3.92 -13.27 -9.01
C ARG A 30 4.28 -11.83 -9.36
N GLN A 31 4.07 -11.40 -10.61
CA GLN A 31 4.34 -10.03 -11.03
C GLN A 31 3.54 -9.00 -10.23
N ILE A 32 2.25 -9.27 -9.98
CA ILE A 32 1.42 -8.41 -9.15
C ILE A 32 1.98 -8.32 -7.73
N GLN A 33 2.40 -9.42 -7.15
CA GLN A 33 2.97 -9.46 -5.81
C GLN A 33 4.28 -8.67 -5.73
N GLU A 34 5.17 -8.82 -6.70
CA GLU A 34 6.42 -8.05 -6.79
C GLU A 34 6.15 -6.53 -6.88
N ILE A 35 5.12 -6.11 -7.64
CA ILE A 35 4.71 -4.71 -7.73
C ILE A 35 4.21 -4.19 -6.38
N VAL A 36 3.39 -4.97 -5.67
CA VAL A 36 2.88 -4.60 -4.35
C VAL A 36 4.01 -4.44 -3.33
N GLU A 37 4.95 -5.38 -3.30
CA GLU A 37 6.12 -5.31 -2.41
C GLU A 37 7.00 -4.10 -2.73
N MET A 38 7.21 -3.80 -4.02
CA MET A 38 7.96 -2.61 -4.45
C MET A 38 7.27 -1.32 -4.01
N GLN A 39 5.94 -1.24 -4.09
CA GLN A 39 5.19 -0.08 -3.61
C GLN A 39 5.39 0.15 -2.10
N ASP A 40 5.42 -0.90 -1.29
CA ASP A 40 5.63 -0.79 0.15
C ASP A 40 7.04 -0.27 0.48
N VAL A 41 8.05 -0.72 -0.26
CA VAL A 41 9.43 -0.20 -0.15
C VAL A 41 9.50 1.28 -0.53
N ILE A 42 8.83 1.69 -1.61
CA ILE A 42 8.80 3.10 -2.04
C ILE A 42 8.12 3.97 -0.98
N ILE A 43 6.97 3.56 -0.45
CA ILE A 43 6.26 4.29 0.60
C ILE A 43 7.18 4.47 1.81
N LEU A 44 7.82 3.40 2.25
CA LEU A 44 8.74 3.44 3.39
C LEU A 44 9.94 4.38 3.13
N ALA A 45 10.57 4.27 1.96
CA ALA A 45 11.72 5.10 1.59
C ALA A 45 11.35 6.59 1.54
N VAL A 46 10.24 6.94 0.90
CA VAL A 46 9.76 8.33 0.78
C VAL A 46 9.39 8.90 2.14
N THR A 47 8.72 8.12 3.00
CA THR A 47 8.38 8.52 4.36
C THR A 47 9.62 8.74 5.21
N THR A 48 10.59 7.83 5.13
CA THR A 48 11.87 7.97 5.86
C THR A 48 12.63 9.22 5.44
N LEU A 49 12.61 9.55 4.14
CA LEU A 49 13.22 10.79 3.64
C LEU A 49 12.50 12.04 4.15
N ALA A 50 11.17 12.01 4.21
CA ALA A 50 10.37 13.11 4.71
C ALA A 50 10.58 13.37 6.21
N GLU A 51 10.89 12.33 6.98
CA GLU A 51 11.14 12.39 8.41
C GLU A 51 12.64 12.47 8.79
N ALA A 52 13.55 12.63 7.82
CA ALA A 52 15.00 12.59 8.03
C ALA A 52 15.58 13.63 9.04
N GLY A 53 14.75 14.57 9.51
CA GLY A 53 15.10 15.52 10.58
C GLY A 53 14.65 15.10 11.99
N ASP A 54 13.90 14.00 12.13
CA ASP A 54 13.33 13.56 13.42
C ASP A 54 14.11 12.36 13.97
N SER A 55 14.61 12.46 15.19
CA SER A 55 15.49 11.44 15.81
C SER A 55 14.78 10.13 16.21
N ASP A 56 13.46 10.04 16.07
CA ASP A 56 12.64 8.89 16.53
C ASP A 56 12.07 8.04 15.38
N ILE A 57 12.74 8.04 14.23
CA ILE A 57 12.27 7.52 12.94
C ILE A 57 11.97 6.01 12.95
N GLY A 58 12.74 5.20 13.68
CA GLY A 58 12.75 3.74 13.52
C GLY A 58 11.45 3.01 13.86
N ASN A 59 10.59 3.58 14.73
CA ASN A 59 9.38 2.94 15.24
C ASN A 59 8.08 3.74 15.00
N ARG A 60 8.16 4.95 14.48
CA ARG A 60 7.00 5.84 14.35
C ARG A 60 6.07 5.39 13.23
N VAL A 61 6.63 5.13 12.05
CA VAL A 61 5.87 4.72 10.86
C VAL A 61 5.04 3.46 11.07
N PRO A 62 5.61 2.33 11.56
CA PRO A 62 4.82 1.14 11.84
C PRO A 62 3.73 1.38 12.88
N ARG A 63 3.99 2.19 13.92
CA ARG A 63 3.00 2.52 14.95
C ARG A 63 1.80 3.27 14.38
N ILE A 64 2.02 4.25 13.50
CA ILE A 64 0.95 5.01 12.86
C ILE A 64 0.05 4.09 12.03
N GLN A 65 0.63 3.21 11.23
CA GLN A 65 -0.12 2.22 10.45
C GLN A 65 -1.05 1.39 11.33
N HIS A 66 -0.51 0.84 12.42
CA HIS A 66 -1.29 0.02 13.36
C HIS A 66 -2.36 0.82 14.10
N TYR A 67 -2.09 2.07 14.48
CA TYR A 67 -3.08 2.93 15.12
C TYR A 67 -4.23 3.26 14.17
N VAL A 68 -3.93 3.63 12.93
CA VAL A 68 -4.95 3.92 11.91
C VAL A 68 -5.83 2.69 11.67
N ARG A 69 -5.22 1.51 11.52
CA ARG A 69 -5.97 0.25 11.35
C ARG A 69 -6.84 -0.08 12.55
N ALA A 70 -6.30 0.03 13.77
CA ALA A 70 -7.04 -0.23 15.00
C ALA A 70 -8.24 0.72 15.16
N LEU A 71 -8.05 2.01 14.89
CA LEU A 71 -9.12 3.01 14.91
C LEU A 71 -10.19 2.70 13.85
N ALA A 72 -9.79 2.44 12.61
CA ALA A 72 -10.71 2.12 11.52
C ALA A 72 -11.56 0.87 11.84
N LEU A 73 -10.94 -0.19 12.36
CA LEU A 73 -11.64 -1.40 12.81
C LEU A 73 -12.60 -1.10 13.97
N GLY A 74 -12.20 -0.23 14.90
CA GLY A 74 -13.03 0.15 16.05
C GLY A 74 -14.30 0.92 15.68
N VAL A 75 -14.24 1.74 14.60
CA VAL A 75 -15.36 2.58 14.19
C VAL A 75 -16.11 2.07 12.94
N ARG A 76 -15.67 0.97 12.32
CA ARG A 76 -16.22 0.46 11.05
C ARG A 76 -17.72 0.15 11.09
N HIS A 77 -18.26 -0.15 12.26
CA HIS A 77 -19.70 -0.45 12.42
C HIS A 77 -20.53 0.77 12.83
N HIS A 78 -19.89 1.92 13.02
CA HIS A 78 -20.61 3.16 13.30
C HIS A 78 -21.37 3.62 12.05
N PRO A 79 -22.66 4.03 12.13
CA PRO A 79 -23.47 4.36 10.95
C PRO A 79 -22.85 5.38 9.99
N ARG A 80 -22.02 6.30 10.51
CA ARG A 80 -21.33 7.31 9.70
C ARG A 80 -20.23 6.74 8.81
N PHE A 81 -19.64 5.61 9.17
CA PHE A 81 -18.43 5.08 8.52
C PHE A 81 -18.62 3.69 7.91
N ALA A 82 -19.77 3.02 8.17
CA ALA A 82 -19.99 1.64 7.82
C ALA A 82 -19.94 1.37 6.29
N GLU A 83 -20.34 2.34 5.49
CA GLU A 83 -20.30 2.21 4.03
C GLU A 83 -18.87 2.48 3.47
N GLU A 84 -18.07 3.29 4.17
CA GLU A 84 -16.75 3.71 3.70
C GLU A 84 -15.63 2.78 4.19
N LEU A 85 -15.70 2.27 5.44
CA LEU A 85 -14.65 1.45 6.05
C LEU A 85 -14.82 -0.04 5.74
N THR A 86 -14.80 -0.39 4.47
CA THR A 86 -14.69 -1.79 4.02
C THR A 86 -13.31 -2.36 4.36
N ASP A 87 -13.15 -3.70 4.33
CA ASP A 87 -11.85 -4.33 4.57
C ASP A 87 -10.78 -3.81 3.59
N ALA A 88 -11.13 -3.62 2.32
CA ALA A 88 -10.23 -3.08 1.32
C ALA A 88 -9.79 -1.64 1.64
N GLN A 89 -10.72 -0.79 2.10
CA GLN A 89 -10.40 0.58 2.49
C GLN A 89 -9.53 0.65 3.75
N ILE A 90 -9.75 -0.24 4.72
CA ILE A 90 -8.93 -0.33 5.92
C ILE A 90 -7.49 -0.75 5.57
N GLU A 91 -7.31 -1.69 4.65
CA GLU A 91 -5.97 -2.07 4.17
C GLU A 91 -5.28 -0.92 3.40
N LEU A 92 -6.02 -0.15 2.59
CA LEU A 92 -5.48 1.06 1.95
C LEU A 92 -5.08 2.12 2.98
N LEU A 93 -5.91 2.39 3.98
CA LEU A 93 -5.59 3.31 5.06
C LEU A 93 -4.34 2.87 5.82
N PHE A 94 -4.21 1.59 6.15
CA PHE A 94 -3.02 1.02 6.77
C PHE A 94 -1.79 1.26 5.90
N LYS A 95 -1.86 0.94 4.61
CA LYS A 95 -0.75 1.04 3.66
C LYS A 95 -0.27 2.47 3.49
N PHE A 96 -1.19 3.43 3.34
CA PHE A 96 -0.88 4.82 3.01
C PHE A 96 -0.79 5.76 4.22
N ALA A 97 -1.15 5.31 5.43
CA ALA A 97 -1.02 6.09 6.65
C ALA A 97 0.36 6.76 6.83
N PRO A 98 1.50 6.13 6.47
CA PRO A 98 2.81 6.77 6.57
C PRO A 98 2.95 8.08 5.78
N LEU A 99 2.20 8.22 4.69
CA LEU A 99 2.30 9.40 3.81
C LEU A 99 1.56 10.65 4.33
N HIS A 100 0.91 10.58 5.49
CA HIS A 100 0.11 11.69 6.04
C HIS A 100 0.89 13.00 6.18
N ASP A 101 2.17 12.92 6.41
CA ASP A 101 3.09 14.04 6.65
C ASP A 101 4.06 14.33 5.48
N ILE A 102 3.90 13.65 4.33
CA ILE A 102 4.81 13.79 3.18
C ILE A 102 4.97 15.25 2.70
N GLY A 103 3.94 16.06 2.86
CA GLY A 103 3.95 17.48 2.49
C GLY A 103 4.99 18.32 3.25
N LYS A 104 5.46 17.85 4.40
CA LYS A 104 6.50 18.53 5.20
C LYS A 104 7.81 18.71 4.45
N VAL A 105 8.11 17.85 3.47
CA VAL A 105 9.30 17.97 2.60
C VAL A 105 9.34 19.33 1.87
N GLY A 106 8.18 19.93 1.59
CA GLY A 106 8.09 21.23 0.94
C GLY A 106 8.14 22.43 1.89
N ILE A 107 8.15 22.21 3.20
CA ILE A 107 8.15 23.30 4.20
C ILE A 107 9.59 23.74 4.49
N PRO A 108 9.89 25.03 4.42
CA PRO A 108 11.22 25.54 4.78
C PRO A 108 11.60 25.20 6.22
N ASP A 109 12.86 24.79 6.47
CA ASP A 109 13.37 24.39 7.80
C ASP A 109 13.14 25.47 8.87
N ARG A 110 13.25 26.76 8.51
CA ARG A 110 13.01 27.88 9.43
C ARG A 110 11.59 27.89 10.02
N ILE A 111 10.63 27.25 9.32
CA ILE A 111 9.23 27.12 9.76
C ILE A 111 9.04 25.76 10.42
N LEU A 112 9.48 24.70 9.77
CA LEU A 112 9.31 23.31 10.24
C LEU A 112 10.00 23.07 11.59
N LEU A 113 11.22 23.61 11.78
CA LEU A 113 12.04 23.43 12.97
C LEU A 113 11.97 24.62 13.94
N LYS A 114 11.04 25.55 13.75
CA LYS A 114 10.90 26.75 14.57
C LYS A 114 10.64 26.39 16.04
N PRO A 115 11.47 26.82 16.98
CA PRO A 115 11.19 26.67 18.39
C PRO A 115 10.09 27.66 18.81
N GLY A 116 8.90 27.17 19.12
CA GLY A 116 7.76 27.98 19.57
C GLY A 116 6.60 28.03 18.59
N GLN A 117 5.69 29.00 18.80
CA GLN A 117 4.49 29.11 17.98
C GLN A 117 4.79 29.76 16.63
N LEU A 118 4.08 29.28 15.60
CA LEU A 118 4.11 29.88 14.27
C LEU A 118 3.30 31.18 14.25
N THR A 119 3.78 32.17 13.51
CA THR A 119 2.97 33.33 13.17
C THR A 119 1.84 32.94 12.23
N PRO A 120 0.79 33.79 12.04
CA PRO A 120 -0.27 33.51 11.08
C PRO A 120 0.24 33.26 9.65
N ASP A 121 1.25 34.01 9.19
CA ASP A 121 1.83 33.83 7.86
C ASP A 121 2.64 32.53 7.75
N GLU A 122 3.39 32.18 8.78
CA GLU A 122 4.12 30.91 8.84
C GLU A 122 3.17 29.71 8.93
N PHE A 123 2.05 29.85 9.67
CA PHE A 123 1.02 28.83 9.75
C PHE A 123 0.33 28.63 8.41
N ALA A 124 0.10 29.70 7.64
CA ALA A 124 -0.46 29.61 6.30
C ALA A 124 0.48 28.85 5.32
N ILE A 125 1.81 28.96 5.51
CA ILE A 125 2.79 28.21 4.75
C ILE A 125 2.81 26.73 5.19
N MET A 126 2.73 26.48 6.51
CA MET A 126 2.69 25.14 7.08
C MET A 126 1.41 24.40 6.70
#